data_c587f78622c3a47a976b429b6bea6aa6
#
_entry.id   c587f78622c3a47a976b429b6bea6aa6
#
_cell.length_a   1.000
_cell.length_b   1.000
_cell.length_c   1.000
_cell.angle_alpha   90.00
_cell.angle_beta   90.00
_cell.angle_gamma   90.00
#
_symmetry.space_group_name_H-M   'P 1'
#
loop_
_entity.id
_entity.type
_entity.pdbx_description
1 polymer ?
#
loop_
_entity_poly.entity_id
_entity_poly.type
_entity_poly.pdbx_seq_one_letter_code
_entity_poly.pdbx_strand_id
1 'polypeptide(L)'
;MIGAALCASVTLMTAACGGSDDSGGATSASILKSPHGSSTSGGSGKSSGTGGTSTTSGTGGTSGTGTQSTMALQMANFILAQQDINGAIPDEADSGTANTDSDMEYALIGLAAAYGATHDAKYLTGLEKGIAWLAAREEMTDPNWKGSWRYVYSMTPPYDPIPTSPGGGIADVRGVDATSALFAYLLYLDRQLTGSTALVTQYGANARAALDFVLAKNINPSGYSGSSWQLPVGSTTWQFWPYEYAADQGDVYLGMNAGGLLFPDNPNYAAKASFLKSNVPSQFYMANAQRYSVGRDTGAPLDSELGIDTIFPQGYLPWVFGANSQSMGSIQWMINQTAADGSIRSPSTDPAYALSNVILLLGAPTQGMQAPSTTLPWIVNNVLDPQTYGIHDYPGSPDQELNVSGFAVAALLGTKAFP
;
A
#
# COMPACT_ATOMS: atom_id res chain seq x y z
N MET A 1 -35.26 47.96 6.87
CA MET A 1 -35.38 47.14 8.06
C MET A 1 -34.48 45.92 7.80
N ILE A 2 -33.25 46.05 8.03
CA ILE A 2 -32.39 45.52 9.09
C ILE A 2 -32.68 44.01 9.28
N GLY A 3 -31.85 43.17 8.67
CA GLY A 3 -31.72 41.73 8.90
C GLY A 3 -30.29 41.43 9.29
N ALA A 4 -30.11 40.93 10.49
CA ALA A 4 -28.84 40.68 11.14
C ALA A 4 -28.11 39.46 10.56
N ALA A 5 -26.82 39.63 10.25
CA ALA A 5 -25.88 38.56 9.97
C ALA A 5 -25.39 37.91 11.28
N LEU A 6 -25.56 36.60 11.39
CA LEU A 6 -24.99 35.82 12.49
C LEU A 6 -23.60 35.30 12.05
N CYS A 7 -22.54 35.95 12.55
CA CYS A 7 -21.19 35.40 12.51
C CYS A 7 -21.03 34.39 13.64
N ALA A 8 -20.86 33.13 13.32
CA ALA A 8 -20.41 32.11 14.26
C ALA A 8 -18.89 32.09 14.27
N SER A 9 -18.32 32.63 15.34
CA SER A 9 -16.87 32.57 15.62
C SER A 9 -16.52 31.19 16.14
N VAL A 10 -15.69 30.47 15.40
CA VAL A 10 -15.03 29.26 15.91
C VAL A 10 -13.80 29.68 16.70
N THR A 11 -13.88 29.54 18.01
CA THR A 11 -12.77 29.80 18.91
C THR A 11 -11.79 28.63 18.90
N LEU A 12 -10.60 28.86 18.35
CA LEU A 12 -9.46 27.96 18.51
C LEU A 12 -9.02 28.01 19.99
N MET A 13 -9.17 26.90 20.71
CA MET A 13 -8.54 26.75 22.01
C MET A 13 -7.09 26.30 21.81
N THR A 14 -6.16 27.23 21.85
CA THR A 14 -4.74 26.95 22.10
C THR A 14 -4.55 26.73 23.59
N ALA A 15 -4.39 25.49 24.02
CA ALA A 15 -3.91 25.17 25.35
C ALA A 15 -2.39 25.27 25.36
N ALA A 16 -1.87 26.37 25.92
CA ALA A 16 -0.47 26.49 26.31
C ALA A 16 -0.25 25.69 27.59
N CYS A 17 0.52 24.61 27.52
CA CYS A 17 1.16 24.00 28.69
C CYS A 17 2.67 24.15 28.55
N GLY A 18 3.25 24.79 29.57
CA GLY A 18 4.67 25.08 29.68
C GLY A 18 5.54 23.85 29.93
N GLY A 19 6.75 24.00 29.56
CA GLY A 19 7.94 23.23 29.45
C GLY A 19 8.18 22.04 30.37
N SER A 20 8.72 21.01 29.78
CA SER A 20 9.97 20.34 30.17
C SER A 20 10.45 19.53 28.98
N ASP A 21 11.76 19.66 28.73
CA ASP A 21 12.46 18.99 27.63
C ASP A 21 12.29 17.48 27.68
N ASP A 22 11.64 16.93 26.66
CA ASP A 22 11.89 15.59 26.18
C ASP A 22 11.58 15.55 24.67
N SER A 23 12.60 15.27 23.89
CA SER A 23 12.57 15.16 22.43
C SER A 23 11.86 13.87 22.02
N GLY A 24 10.53 13.91 22.05
CA GLY A 24 9.65 12.89 21.50
C GLY A 24 9.03 13.42 20.22
N GLY A 25 9.61 13.07 19.07
CA GLY A 25 9.01 13.35 17.78
C GLY A 25 7.59 12.80 17.72
N ALA A 26 6.65 13.63 17.30
CA ALA A 26 5.30 13.18 16.95
C ALA A 26 5.42 12.16 15.81
N THR A 27 5.33 10.89 16.15
CA THR A 27 5.20 9.81 15.17
C THR A 27 3.82 9.94 14.55
N SER A 28 3.77 10.54 13.35
CA SER A 28 2.65 10.32 12.45
C SER A 28 2.54 8.81 12.25
N ALA A 29 1.35 8.25 12.45
CA ALA A 29 1.13 6.86 12.19
C ALA A 29 1.52 6.59 10.73
N SER A 30 2.60 5.86 10.53
CA SER A 30 3.00 5.38 9.23
C SER A 30 1.95 4.39 8.76
N ILE A 31 1.43 4.57 7.56
CA ILE A 31 0.48 3.65 6.93
C ILE A 31 1.12 2.25 6.74
N LEU A 32 2.42 2.14 6.97
CA LEU A 32 3.22 0.94 6.73
C LEU A 32 3.87 0.37 7.99
N LYS A 33 3.51 0.85 9.19
CA LYS A 33 4.03 0.29 10.45
C LYS A 33 2.90 -0.14 11.36
N SER A 34 2.69 -1.46 11.45
CA SER A 34 1.95 -2.07 12.55
C SER A 34 2.64 -1.78 13.88
N PRO A 35 1.90 -1.45 14.97
CA PRO A 35 2.50 -1.22 16.27
C PRO A 35 3.00 -2.54 16.87
N HIS A 36 4.30 -2.75 16.88
CA HIS A 36 4.91 -3.92 17.52
C HIS A 36 4.80 -3.89 19.03
N GLY A 37 4.17 -4.92 19.56
CA GLY A 37 4.35 -5.33 20.95
C GLY A 37 5.64 -6.15 21.07
N SER A 38 6.71 -5.57 21.60
CA SER A 38 7.95 -6.29 21.86
C SER A 38 7.76 -7.34 22.95
N SER A 39 7.77 -8.63 22.60
CA SER A 39 8.02 -9.71 23.54
C SER A 39 9.49 -10.11 23.47
N THR A 40 10.25 -9.72 24.47
CA THR A 40 11.61 -10.18 24.69
C THR A 40 11.60 -11.66 25.09
N SER A 41 12.18 -12.52 24.27
CA SER A 41 12.71 -13.82 24.72
C SER A 41 14.07 -14.04 24.11
N GLY A 42 15.09 -14.06 24.98
CA GLY A 42 16.47 -14.31 24.61
C GLY A 42 16.71 -15.77 24.30
N GLY A 43 17.60 -16.03 23.35
CA GLY A 43 18.13 -17.35 23.02
C GLY A 43 19.44 -17.21 22.26
N SER A 44 20.54 -17.41 22.95
CA SER A 44 21.90 -17.44 22.40
C SER A 44 22.17 -18.75 21.63
N GLY A 45 22.71 -18.61 20.43
CA GLY A 45 23.26 -19.76 19.69
C GLY A 45 24.30 -19.31 18.67
N LYS A 46 25.58 -19.41 19.02
CA LYS A 46 26.73 -19.27 18.12
C LYS A 46 26.85 -20.52 17.22
N SER A 47 27.03 -20.32 15.92
CA SER A 47 27.74 -21.27 15.10
C SER A 47 28.52 -20.59 13.98
N SER A 48 29.80 -20.78 13.96
CA SER A 48 30.74 -20.32 12.95
C SER A 48 30.85 -21.37 11.83
N GLY A 49 30.90 -20.94 10.59
CA GLY A 49 31.20 -21.79 9.43
C GLY A 49 31.85 -20.99 8.31
N THR A 50 33.11 -21.30 8.07
CA THR A 50 34.01 -20.68 7.10
C THR A 50 33.82 -21.18 5.67
N GLY A 51 33.96 -20.26 4.69
CA GLY A 51 34.79 -20.43 3.50
C GLY A 51 34.21 -21.08 2.25
N GLY A 52 34.32 -20.38 1.14
CA GLY A 52 34.20 -20.94 -0.19
C GLY A 52 34.04 -19.87 -1.30
N THR A 53 35.18 -19.23 -1.67
CA THR A 53 35.28 -18.42 -2.92
C THR A 53 35.27 -19.36 -4.12
N SER A 54 34.40 -19.10 -5.09
CA SER A 54 34.61 -19.47 -6.49
C SER A 54 34.18 -18.40 -7.44
N THR A 55 35.17 -17.75 -8.04
CA THR A 55 35.07 -16.88 -9.20
C THR A 55 34.75 -17.71 -10.43
N THR A 56 33.67 -17.38 -11.15
CA THR A 56 33.54 -17.75 -12.56
C THR A 56 32.99 -16.55 -13.32
N SER A 57 33.86 -15.95 -14.09
CA SER A 57 33.56 -14.99 -15.17
C SER A 57 32.96 -15.77 -16.35
N GLY A 58 31.76 -15.37 -16.78
CA GLY A 58 31.06 -15.92 -17.95
C GLY A 58 30.19 -14.89 -18.61
N THR A 59 30.55 -14.56 -19.80
CA THR A 59 30.01 -13.64 -20.80
C THR A 59 28.53 -13.76 -21.10
N GLY A 60 27.83 -12.58 -21.18
CA GLY A 60 26.87 -12.22 -22.26
C GLY A 60 25.45 -12.72 -22.25
N GLY A 61 24.52 -11.82 -21.89
CA GLY A 61 23.27 -11.53 -22.57
C GLY A 61 22.29 -12.69 -22.83
N THR A 62 21.28 -12.81 -21.98
CA THR A 62 19.94 -13.41 -22.04
C THR A 62 19.53 -14.19 -20.79
N SER A 63 20.39 -14.40 -19.84
CA SER A 63 20.09 -15.18 -18.62
C SER A 63 19.30 -14.38 -17.55
N GLY A 64 19.21 -13.05 -17.68
CA GLY A 64 18.67 -12.19 -16.63
C GLY A 64 17.15 -12.29 -16.44
N THR A 65 16.39 -12.38 -17.52
CA THR A 65 14.91 -12.40 -17.44
C THR A 65 14.36 -13.69 -16.86
N GLY A 66 14.97 -14.83 -17.15
CA GLY A 66 14.55 -16.13 -16.60
C GLY A 66 14.76 -16.19 -15.09
N THR A 67 15.88 -15.65 -14.59
CA THR A 67 16.18 -15.63 -13.15
C THR A 67 15.26 -14.71 -12.37
N GLN A 68 14.94 -13.52 -12.91
CA GLN A 68 14.02 -12.57 -12.28
C GLN A 68 12.61 -13.13 -12.19
N SER A 69 12.09 -13.72 -13.28
CA SER A 69 10.77 -14.36 -13.28
C SER A 69 10.71 -15.53 -12.29
N THR A 70 11.75 -16.34 -12.20
CA THR A 70 11.80 -17.44 -11.22
C THR A 70 11.74 -16.91 -9.78
N MET A 71 12.51 -15.87 -9.46
CA MET A 71 12.50 -15.23 -8.15
C MET A 71 11.14 -14.63 -7.81
N ALA A 72 10.51 -13.93 -8.75
CA ALA A 72 9.16 -13.41 -8.58
C ALA A 72 8.14 -14.50 -8.23
N LEU A 73 8.22 -15.65 -8.92
CA LEU A 73 7.32 -16.78 -8.64
C LEU A 73 7.60 -17.45 -7.29
N GLN A 74 8.84 -17.42 -6.81
CA GLN A 74 9.17 -17.88 -5.45
C GLN A 74 8.60 -16.94 -4.38
N MET A 75 8.67 -15.61 -4.58
CA MET A 75 8.00 -14.63 -3.73
C MET A 75 6.47 -14.82 -3.75
N ALA A 76 5.86 -15.08 -4.90
CA ALA A 76 4.44 -15.39 -4.98
C ALA A 76 4.07 -16.70 -4.24
N ASN A 77 4.96 -17.71 -4.28
CA ASN A 77 4.78 -18.93 -3.48
C ASN A 77 4.91 -18.66 -1.97
N PHE A 78 5.78 -17.73 -1.57
CA PHE A 78 5.86 -17.28 -0.18
C PHE A 78 4.54 -16.66 0.27
N ILE A 79 3.95 -15.75 -0.52
CA ILE A 79 2.63 -15.18 -0.21
C ILE A 79 1.57 -16.30 -0.05
N LEU A 80 1.53 -17.27 -0.97
CA LEU A 80 0.61 -18.41 -0.86
C LEU A 80 0.85 -19.28 0.38
N ALA A 81 2.10 -19.42 0.81
CA ALA A 81 2.44 -20.20 2.00
C ALA A 81 1.98 -19.52 3.29
N GLN A 82 1.89 -18.20 3.30
CA GLN A 82 1.38 -17.40 4.41
C GLN A 82 -0.16 -17.25 4.39
N GLN A 83 -0.79 -17.46 3.24
CA GLN A 83 -2.25 -17.39 3.14
C GLN A 83 -2.91 -18.57 3.86
N ASP A 84 -3.86 -18.28 4.73
CA ASP A 84 -4.62 -19.33 5.42
C ASP A 84 -5.60 -20.06 4.48
N ILE A 85 -6.20 -21.14 4.99
CA ILE A 85 -7.13 -21.97 4.20
C ILE A 85 -8.36 -21.19 3.72
N ASN A 86 -8.77 -20.13 4.43
CA ASN A 86 -9.94 -19.32 4.13
C ASN A 86 -9.60 -18.07 3.32
N GLY A 87 -8.32 -17.80 3.07
CA GLY A 87 -7.87 -16.73 2.18
C GLY A 87 -7.30 -15.49 2.88
N ALA A 88 -7.28 -15.43 4.23
CA ALA A 88 -6.60 -14.37 4.93
C ALA A 88 -5.10 -14.39 4.62
N ILE A 89 -4.50 -13.22 4.41
CA ILE A 89 -3.05 -13.04 4.30
C ILE A 89 -2.62 -12.18 5.48
N PRO A 90 -1.62 -12.60 6.26
CA PRO A 90 -1.15 -11.80 7.37
C PRO A 90 -0.42 -10.53 6.89
N ASP A 91 -0.29 -9.58 7.77
CA ASP A 91 0.49 -8.37 7.58
C ASP A 91 1.97 -8.68 7.33
N GLU A 92 2.54 -9.42 8.27
CA GLU A 92 3.90 -9.96 8.23
C GLU A 92 3.84 -11.48 8.33
N ALA A 93 4.87 -12.14 7.83
CA ALA A 93 4.96 -13.60 7.92
C ALA A 93 4.79 -14.08 9.36
N ASP A 94 3.98 -15.11 9.52
CA ASP A 94 3.64 -15.70 10.83
C ASP A 94 2.99 -14.73 11.84
N SER A 95 2.55 -13.54 11.38
CA SER A 95 1.78 -12.62 12.21
C SER A 95 0.41 -13.21 12.55
N GLY A 96 -0.08 -12.91 13.74
CA GLY A 96 -1.43 -13.26 14.19
C GLY A 96 -2.53 -12.31 13.66
N THR A 97 -2.18 -11.35 12.80
CA THR A 97 -3.06 -10.29 12.30
C THR A 97 -3.06 -10.21 10.78
N ALA A 98 -4.20 -9.83 10.21
CA ALA A 98 -4.34 -9.42 8.82
C ALA A 98 -4.68 -7.92 8.80
N ASN A 99 -3.84 -7.12 8.17
CA ASN A 99 -4.05 -5.70 8.01
C ASN A 99 -4.80 -5.44 6.69
N THR A 100 -5.90 -4.73 6.78
CA THR A 100 -6.71 -4.31 5.63
C THR A 100 -6.51 -2.82 5.33
N ASP A 101 -5.37 -2.24 5.70
CA ASP A 101 -4.92 -0.94 5.21
C ASP A 101 -4.11 -1.11 3.93
N SER A 102 -4.73 -1.72 2.92
CA SER A 102 -4.16 -2.07 1.62
C SER A 102 -3.08 -3.17 1.60
N ASP A 103 -2.52 -3.61 2.73
CA ASP A 103 -1.41 -4.56 2.76
C ASP A 103 -1.80 -5.92 2.17
N MET A 104 -2.93 -6.46 2.59
CA MET A 104 -3.46 -7.70 2.03
C MET A 104 -3.76 -7.56 0.54
N GLU A 105 -4.33 -6.44 0.12
CA GLU A 105 -4.68 -6.17 -1.27
C GLU A 105 -3.44 -6.10 -2.16
N TYR A 106 -2.34 -5.51 -1.69
CA TYR A 106 -1.09 -5.48 -2.43
C TYR A 106 -0.47 -6.88 -2.58
N ALA A 107 -0.55 -7.72 -1.55
CA ALA A 107 -0.15 -9.13 -1.66
C ALA A 107 -0.99 -9.87 -2.72
N LEU A 108 -2.30 -9.63 -2.77
CA LEU A 108 -3.22 -10.21 -3.76
C LEU A 108 -2.93 -9.70 -5.20
N ILE A 109 -2.51 -8.44 -5.36
CA ILE A 109 -2.05 -7.91 -6.66
C ILE A 109 -0.81 -8.69 -7.14
N GLY A 110 0.09 -9.05 -6.21
CA GLY A 110 1.23 -9.92 -6.52
C GLY A 110 0.81 -11.31 -7.02
N LEU A 111 -0.20 -11.94 -6.40
CA LEU A 111 -0.75 -13.22 -6.87
C LEU A 111 -1.41 -13.08 -8.24
N ALA A 112 -2.15 -11.98 -8.49
CA ALA A 112 -2.72 -11.67 -9.80
C ALA A 112 -1.63 -11.55 -10.87
N ALA A 113 -0.52 -10.87 -10.57
CA ALA A 113 0.63 -10.75 -11.46
C ALA A 113 1.26 -12.12 -11.78
N ALA A 114 1.44 -12.97 -10.77
CA ALA A 114 1.99 -14.31 -10.94
C ALA A 114 1.08 -15.20 -11.81
N TYR A 115 -0.24 -15.14 -11.61
CA TYR A 115 -1.20 -15.83 -12.48
C TYR A 115 -1.14 -15.30 -13.91
N GLY A 116 -1.14 -13.99 -14.10
CA GLY A 116 -1.05 -13.38 -15.43
C GLY A 116 0.18 -13.81 -16.22
N ALA A 117 1.31 -14.03 -15.54
CA ALA A 117 2.56 -14.47 -16.16
C ALA A 117 2.62 -15.97 -16.46
N THR A 118 1.95 -16.81 -15.66
CA THR A 118 2.14 -18.27 -15.70
C THR A 118 0.90 -19.06 -16.06
N HIS A 119 -0.28 -18.54 -15.80
CA HIS A 119 -1.57 -19.23 -15.81
C HIS A 119 -1.62 -20.45 -14.87
N ASP A 120 -0.75 -20.48 -13.84
CA ASP A 120 -0.80 -21.52 -12.80
C ASP A 120 -1.98 -21.25 -11.86
N ALA A 121 -2.95 -22.17 -11.86
CA ALA A 121 -4.20 -22.05 -11.14
C ALA A 121 -4.07 -21.82 -9.64
N LYS A 122 -2.92 -22.17 -9.03
CA LYS A 122 -2.71 -21.95 -7.58
C LYS A 122 -2.73 -20.45 -7.22
N TYR A 123 -2.15 -19.58 -8.08
CA TYR A 123 -2.13 -18.14 -7.85
C TYR A 123 -3.53 -17.52 -8.01
N LEU A 124 -4.29 -17.98 -9.01
CA LEU A 124 -5.69 -17.58 -9.17
C LEU A 124 -6.52 -18.00 -7.96
N THR A 125 -6.37 -19.25 -7.53
CA THR A 125 -7.07 -19.76 -6.33
C THR A 125 -6.74 -18.93 -5.08
N GLY A 126 -5.47 -18.50 -4.92
CA GLY A 126 -5.06 -17.62 -3.84
C GLY A 126 -5.73 -16.25 -3.92
N LEU A 127 -5.73 -15.63 -5.10
CA LEU A 127 -6.41 -14.36 -5.36
C LEU A 127 -7.91 -14.46 -5.04
N GLU A 128 -8.61 -15.45 -5.59
CA GLU A 128 -10.06 -15.65 -5.40
C GLU A 128 -10.44 -15.89 -3.93
N LYS A 129 -9.62 -16.67 -3.19
CA LYS A 129 -9.80 -16.86 -1.75
C LYS A 129 -9.63 -15.56 -0.97
N GLY A 130 -8.63 -14.75 -1.29
CA GLY A 130 -8.42 -13.45 -0.66
C GLY A 130 -9.57 -12.49 -0.90
N ILE A 131 -10.06 -12.42 -2.14
CA ILE A 131 -11.26 -11.64 -2.48
C ILE A 131 -12.49 -12.12 -1.67
N ALA A 132 -12.69 -13.43 -1.57
CA ALA A 132 -13.79 -13.99 -0.79
C ALA A 132 -13.67 -13.67 0.71
N TRP A 133 -12.46 -13.72 1.25
CA TRP A 133 -12.19 -13.37 2.64
C TRP A 133 -12.49 -11.89 2.92
N LEU A 134 -12.01 -10.97 2.07
CA LEU A 134 -12.31 -9.54 2.16
C LEU A 134 -13.82 -9.28 2.08
N ALA A 135 -14.52 -9.87 1.11
CA ALA A 135 -15.98 -9.73 0.97
C ALA A 135 -16.73 -10.20 2.22
N ALA A 136 -16.24 -11.24 2.89
CA ALA A 136 -16.86 -11.77 4.12
C ALA A 136 -16.62 -10.88 5.36
N ARG A 137 -15.69 -9.93 5.30
CA ARG A 137 -15.33 -8.99 6.39
C ARG A 137 -15.86 -7.59 6.16
N GLU A 138 -16.36 -7.33 4.98
CA GLU A 138 -17.00 -6.05 4.68
C GLU A 138 -18.25 -5.82 5.52
N GLU A 139 -18.38 -4.64 6.08
CA GLU A 139 -19.61 -4.25 6.78
C GLU A 139 -20.72 -3.97 5.76
N MET A 140 -21.72 -4.82 5.73
CA MET A 140 -22.84 -4.72 4.79
C MET A 140 -24.19 -4.40 5.46
N THR A 141 -24.24 -4.43 6.78
CA THR A 141 -25.49 -4.34 7.57
C THR A 141 -25.69 -2.98 8.21
N ASP A 142 -24.64 -2.36 8.76
CA ASP A 142 -24.74 -1.01 9.34
C ASP A 142 -24.71 0.05 8.22
N PRO A 143 -25.79 0.81 8.02
CA PRO A 143 -25.88 1.81 6.95
C PRO A 143 -24.84 2.94 7.05
N ASN A 144 -24.28 3.18 8.24
CA ASN A 144 -23.23 4.18 8.44
C ASN A 144 -21.87 3.71 7.92
N TRP A 145 -21.66 2.40 7.89
CA TRP A 145 -20.38 1.77 7.60
C TRP A 145 -20.43 0.78 6.44
N LYS A 146 -21.57 0.66 5.79
CA LYS A 146 -21.75 -0.24 4.65
C LYS A 146 -20.72 0.04 3.57
N GLY A 147 -19.96 -0.98 3.19
CA GLY A 147 -18.89 -0.88 2.22
C GLY A 147 -17.51 -0.60 2.83
N SER A 148 -17.35 -0.73 4.16
CA SER A 148 -16.09 -0.49 4.83
C SER A 148 -15.60 -1.71 5.61
N TRP A 149 -14.33 -1.68 5.94
CA TRP A 149 -13.66 -2.68 6.79
C TRP A 149 -13.18 -2.05 8.11
N ARG A 150 -12.89 -2.90 9.09
CA ARG A 150 -12.05 -2.54 10.24
C ARG A 150 -10.58 -2.57 9.76
N TYR A 151 -9.71 -1.92 10.49
CA TYR A 151 -8.30 -1.78 10.10
C TYR A 151 -7.52 -3.09 10.19
N VAL A 152 -7.70 -3.87 11.27
CA VAL A 152 -6.99 -5.11 11.53
C VAL A 152 -7.96 -6.21 11.95
N TYR A 153 -7.70 -7.43 11.51
CA TYR A 153 -8.43 -8.65 11.90
C TYR A 153 -7.47 -9.70 12.45
N SER A 154 -8.00 -10.55 13.35
CA SER A 154 -7.29 -11.76 13.79
C SER A 154 -7.10 -12.71 12.61
N MET A 155 -5.96 -13.38 12.55
CA MET A 155 -5.74 -14.52 11.63
C MET A 155 -6.41 -15.81 12.11
N THR A 156 -6.96 -15.83 13.33
CA THR A 156 -7.66 -16.99 13.88
C THR A 156 -9.18 -16.88 13.64
N PRO A 157 -9.84 -17.88 13.05
CA PRO A 157 -11.29 -17.89 12.93
C PRO A 157 -11.99 -17.67 14.28
N PRO A 158 -13.07 -16.87 14.36
CA PRO A 158 -13.86 -16.32 13.23
C PRO A 158 -13.30 -15.03 12.59
N TYR A 159 -12.04 -14.68 12.79
CA TYR A 159 -11.39 -13.48 12.24
C TYR A 159 -12.00 -12.19 12.78
N ASP A 160 -12.10 -12.12 14.10
CA ASP A 160 -12.66 -10.93 14.76
C ASP A 160 -11.81 -9.69 14.48
N PRO A 161 -12.43 -8.52 14.30
CA PRO A 161 -11.69 -7.28 14.20
C PRO A 161 -10.96 -6.97 15.51
N ILE A 162 -9.71 -6.54 15.40
CA ILE A 162 -8.88 -6.15 16.53
C ILE A 162 -8.84 -4.62 16.57
N PRO A 163 -9.32 -3.97 17.64
CA PRO A 163 -9.14 -2.53 17.81
C PRO A 163 -7.66 -2.19 17.77
N THR A 164 -7.28 -1.29 16.86
CA THR A 164 -5.88 -0.99 16.59
C THR A 164 -5.64 0.50 16.75
N SER A 165 -4.74 0.85 17.68
CA SER A 165 -4.34 2.22 17.93
C SER A 165 -3.11 2.59 17.11
N PRO A 166 -3.22 3.58 16.19
CA PRO A 166 -2.06 4.15 15.52
C PRO A 166 -1.25 5.08 16.43
N GLY A 167 -1.63 5.24 17.69
CA GLY A 167 -1.06 6.22 18.61
C GLY A 167 -1.82 7.54 18.64
N GLY A 168 -1.21 8.60 19.17
CA GLY A 168 -1.79 9.95 19.12
C GLY A 168 -3.16 10.14 19.80
N GLY A 169 -3.54 9.26 20.75
CA GLY A 169 -4.85 9.32 21.40
C GLY A 169 -5.99 8.66 20.62
N ILE A 170 -5.68 7.85 19.60
CA ILE A 170 -6.64 7.07 18.83
C ILE A 170 -6.72 5.66 19.39
N ALA A 171 -7.94 5.15 19.61
CA ALA A 171 -8.21 3.81 20.13
C ALA A 171 -8.43 2.78 19.03
N ASP A 172 -8.88 3.22 17.85
CA ASP A 172 -9.22 2.32 16.76
C ASP A 172 -9.37 3.08 15.43
N VAL A 173 -9.21 2.35 14.30
CA VAL A 173 -9.34 2.87 12.94
C VAL A 173 -10.28 1.97 12.12
N ARG A 174 -11.02 2.56 11.19
CA ARG A 174 -11.86 1.85 10.22
C ARG A 174 -12.13 2.69 8.98
N GLY A 175 -12.72 2.06 7.97
CA GLY A 175 -13.22 2.76 6.79
C GLY A 175 -12.10 3.46 6.03
N VAL A 176 -10.97 2.76 5.88
CA VAL A 176 -9.84 3.20 5.07
C VAL A 176 -10.27 3.25 3.61
N ASP A 177 -9.96 4.34 2.96
CA ASP A 177 -10.34 4.58 1.57
C ASP A 177 -9.62 3.65 0.59
N ALA A 178 -8.33 3.36 0.84
CA ALA A 178 -7.52 2.46 0.04
C ALA A 178 -8.12 1.05 -0.03
N THR A 179 -8.36 0.40 1.12
CA THR A 179 -9.00 -0.93 1.19
C THR A 179 -10.32 -0.97 0.43
N SER A 180 -11.19 0.02 0.74
CA SER A 180 -12.52 0.10 0.12
C SER A 180 -12.44 0.24 -1.40
N ALA A 181 -11.45 0.97 -1.91
CA ALA A 181 -11.25 1.13 -3.35
C ALA A 181 -10.60 -0.10 -4.00
N LEU A 182 -9.53 -0.63 -3.40
CA LEU A 182 -8.76 -1.74 -3.96
C LEU A 182 -9.56 -3.04 -4.08
N PHE A 183 -10.57 -3.26 -3.22
CA PHE A 183 -11.46 -4.41 -3.37
C PHE A 183 -12.13 -4.49 -4.75
N ALA A 184 -12.61 -3.36 -5.29
CA ALA A 184 -13.14 -3.32 -6.65
C ALA A 184 -12.06 -3.55 -7.72
N TYR A 185 -10.83 -3.10 -7.46
CA TYR A 185 -9.70 -3.34 -8.35
C TYR A 185 -9.31 -4.82 -8.41
N LEU A 186 -9.34 -5.54 -7.28
CA LEU A 186 -9.10 -6.99 -7.26
C LEU A 186 -10.14 -7.77 -8.08
N LEU A 187 -11.41 -7.41 -8.00
CA LEU A 187 -12.47 -8.01 -8.86
C LEU A 187 -12.24 -7.71 -10.35
N TYR A 188 -11.75 -6.52 -10.67
CA TYR A 188 -11.38 -6.17 -12.03
C TYR A 188 -10.20 -7.01 -12.51
N LEU A 189 -9.16 -7.20 -11.71
CA LEU A 189 -8.01 -8.04 -12.06
C LEU A 189 -8.43 -9.49 -12.32
N ASP A 190 -9.24 -10.09 -11.43
CA ASP A 190 -9.77 -11.44 -11.65
C ASP A 190 -10.49 -11.54 -13.00
N ARG A 191 -11.42 -10.62 -13.26
CA ARG A 191 -12.15 -10.60 -14.54
C ARG A 191 -11.25 -10.45 -15.76
N GLN A 192 -10.22 -9.60 -15.69
CA GLN A 192 -9.28 -9.39 -16.79
C GLN A 192 -8.43 -10.63 -17.06
N LEU A 193 -8.00 -11.31 -16.02
CA LEU A 193 -7.12 -12.47 -16.11
C LEU A 193 -7.85 -13.73 -16.54
N THR A 194 -9.10 -13.89 -16.13
CA THR A 194 -9.89 -15.12 -16.39
C THR A 194 -10.90 -14.98 -17.53
N GLY A 195 -11.29 -13.75 -17.85
CA GLY A 195 -12.45 -13.48 -18.73
C GLY A 195 -13.80 -13.82 -18.08
N SER A 196 -13.80 -14.32 -16.82
CA SER A 196 -15.00 -14.72 -16.10
C SER A 196 -15.67 -13.52 -15.40
N THR A 197 -16.99 -13.56 -15.32
CA THR A 197 -17.76 -12.59 -14.50
C THR A 197 -18.27 -13.21 -13.20
N ALA A 198 -17.81 -14.40 -12.84
CA ALA A 198 -18.33 -15.15 -11.69
C ALA A 198 -18.17 -14.37 -10.37
N LEU A 199 -16.95 -13.90 -10.06
CA LEU A 199 -16.71 -13.13 -8.85
C LEU A 199 -17.39 -11.75 -8.88
N VAL A 200 -17.45 -11.10 -10.04
CA VAL A 200 -18.20 -9.84 -10.23
C VAL A 200 -19.71 -10.06 -9.96
N THR A 201 -20.26 -11.19 -10.40
CA THR A 201 -21.66 -11.55 -10.11
C THR A 201 -21.85 -11.81 -8.62
N GLN A 202 -20.92 -12.50 -7.99
CA GLN A 202 -21.00 -12.88 -6.57
C GLN A 202 -20.78 -11.69 -5.63
N TYR A 203 -19.77 -10.87 -5.88
CA TYR A 203 -19.30 -9.81 -4.97
C TYR A 203 -19.48 -8.39 -5.53
N GLY A 204 -20.14 -8.23 -6.66
CA GLY A 204 -20.33 -6.91 -7.25
C GLY A 204 -21.15 -5.95 -6.37
N ALA A 205 -22.07 -6.47 -5.55
CA ALA A 205 -22.80 -5.66 -4.58
C ALA A 205 -21.88 -5.11 -3.47
N ASN A 206 -20.90 -5.93 -3.03
CA ASN A 206 -19.86 -5.53 -2.10
C ASN A 206 -18.97 -4.43 -2.71
N ALA A 207 -18.44 -4.65 -3.90
CA ALA A 207 -17.60 -3.66 -4.57
C ALA A 207 -18.30 -2.33 -4.82
N ARG A 208 -19.60 -2.35 -5.16
CA ARG A 208 -20.40 -1.12 -5.26
C ARG A 208 -20.55 -0.43 -3.91
N ALA A 209 -20.85 -1.19 -2.85
CA ALA A 209 -20.97 -0.61 -1.50
C ALA A 209 -19.64 0.02 -1.05
N ALA A 210 -18.51 -0.63 -1.32
CA ALA A 210 -17.19 -0.14 -1.02
C ALA A 210 -16.86 1.19 -1.74
N LEU A 211 -17.08 1.25 -3.06
CA LEU A 211 -16.86 2.47 -3.82
C LEU A 211 -17.84 3.60 -3.44
N ASP A 212 -19.09 3.26 -3.15
CA ASP A 212 -20.09 4.22 -2.68
C ASP A 212 -19.74 4.75 -1.28
N PHE A 213 -19.16 3.92 -0.40
CA PHE A 213 -18.63 4.35 0.89
C PHE A 213 -17.53 5.39 0.71
N VAL A 214 -16.54 5.14 -0.15
CA VAL A 214 -15.48 6.11 -0.45
C VAL A 214 -16.08 7.43 -0.95
N LEU A 215 -16.97 7.38 -1.95
CA LEU A 215 -17.59 8.57 -2.53
C LEU A 215 -18.41 9.37 -1.51
N ALA A 216 -19.10 8.69 -0.59
CA ALA A 216 -20.01 9.35 0.36
C ALA A 216 -19.33 9.76 1.66
N LYS A 217 -18.25 9.08 2.08
CA LYS A 217 -17.70 9.20 3.44
C LYS A 217 -16.25 9.68 3.48
N ASN A 218 -15.45 9.37 2.45
CA ASN A 218 -14.01 9.69 2.47
C ASN A 218 -13.64 10.86 1.55
N ILE A 219 -14.51 11.31 0.63
CA ILE A 219 -14.16 12.43 -0.24
C ILE A 219 -14.26 13.77 0.47
N ASN A 220 -13.15 14.49 0.51
CA ASN A 220 -13.04 15.85 1.00
C ASN A 220 -13.71 16.88 0.06
N PRO A 221 -14.00 18.10 0.55
CA PRO A 221 -14.46 19.21 -0.31
C PRO A 221 -13.49 19.56 -1.45
N SER A 222 -12.21 19.24 -1.31
CA SER A 222 -11.19 19.36 -2.36
C SER A 222 -11.41 18.42 -3.55
N GLY A 223 -12.19 17.37 -3.36
CA GLY A 223 -12.41 16.29 -4.32
C GLY A 223 -11.44 15.12 -4.18
N TYR A 224 -10.45 15.17 -3.29
CA TYR A 224 -9.54 14.07 -2.99
C TYR A 224 -10.06 13.24 -1.83
N SER A 225 -9.56 12.02 -1.69
CA SER A 225 -9.91 11.14 -0.58
C SER A 225 -9.13 11.53 0.68
N GLY A 226 -9.82 11.57 1.81
CA GLY A 226 -9.20 11.54 3.12
C GLY A 226 -9.12 10.09 3.62
N SER A 227 -8.09 9.79 4.40
CA SER A 227 -7.60 8.44 4.66
C SER A 227 -8.63 7.51 5.32
N SER A 228 -9.16 7.89 6.50
CA SER A 228 -9.89 6.92 7.33
C SER A 228 -10.81 7.58 8.36
N TRP A 229 -11.43 6.75 9.17
CA TRP A 229 -12.20 7.15 10.34
C TRP A 229 -11.52 6.63 11.60
N GLN A 230 -11.32 7.50 12.56
CA GLN A 230 -10.60 7.24 13.81
C GLN A 230 -11.55 7.35 15.00
N LEU A 231 -11.38 6.46 15.98
CA LEU A 231 -12.07 6.50 17.26
C LEU A 231 -11.11 7.05 18.33
N PRO A 232 -11.29 8.28 18.83
CA PRO A 232 -10.46 8.80 19.90
C PRO A 232 -10.60 7.97 21.18
N VAL A 233 -9.51 7.86 21.96
CA VAL A 233 -9.52 7.19 23.27
C VAL A 233 -10.58 7.83 24.17
N GLY A 234 -11.44 7.00 24.76
CA GLY A 234 -12.54 7.44 25.64
C GLY A 234 -13.75 8.01 24.91
N SER A 235 -13.76 8.03 23.57
CA SER A 235 -14.89 8.43 22.74
C SER A 235 -15.70 7.22 22.29
N THR A 236 -16.98 7.43 21.99
CA THR A 236 -17.84 6.49 21.27
C THR A 236 -18.17 6.98 19.86
N THR A 237 -17.62 8.15 19.49
CA THR A 237 -17.92 8.82 18.22
C THR A 237 -16.70 8.76 17.31
N TRP A 238 -16.88 8.17 16.14
CA TRP A 238 -15.87 8.12 15.10
C TRP A 238 -15.69 9.51 14.46
N GLN A 239 -14.45 9.89 14.21
CA GLN A 239 -14.08 11.14 13.58
C GLN A 239 -13.39 10.86 12.25
N PHE A 240 -13.77 11.60 11.23
CA PHE A 240 -13.13 11.52 9.92
C PHE A 240 -11.74 12.16 9.99
N TRP A 241 -10.73 11.44 9.47
CA TRP A 241 -9.38 11.96 9.30
C TRP A 241 -9.19 12.43 7.86
N PRO A 242 -9.25 13.75 7.62
CA PRO A 242 -9.33 14.29 6.26
C PRO A 242 -7.98 14.40 5.56
N TYR A 243 -6.91 13.84 6.12
CA TYR A 243 -5.59 13.90 5.51
C TYR A 243 -5.59 13.15 4.17
N GLU A 244 -5.07 13.82 3.13
CA GLU A 244 -5.07 13.31 1.75
C GLU A 244 -3.69 12.72 1.45
N TYR A 245 -3.46 11.45 1.76
CA TYR A 245 -2.22 10.78 1.36
C TYR A 245 -2.12 10.65 -0.15
N ALA A 246 -0.91 10.87 -0.69
CA ALA A 246 -0.69 10.81 -2.13
C ALA A 246 -0.86 9.40 -2.68
N ALA A 247 -0.37 8.39 -1.95
CA ALA A 247 -0.51 6.98 -2.33
C ALA A 247 -1.99 6.54 -2.34
N ASP A 248 -2.76 6.90 -1.30
CA ASP A 248 -4.18 6.57 -1.21
C ASP A 248 -4.99 7.12 -2.41
N GLN A 249 -4.59 8.29 -2.95
CA GLN A 249 -5.22 8.79 -4.18
C GLN A 249 -4.97 7.83 -5.36
N GLY A 250 -3.83 7.14 -5.38
CA GLY A 250 -3.54 6.08 -6.35
C GLY A 250 -4.48 4.89 -6.17
N ASP A 251 -4.66 4.41 -4.94
CA ASP A 251 -5.56 3.30 -4.61
C ASP A 251 -7.00 3.61 -4.98
N VAL A 252 -7.47 4.80 -4.58
CA VAL A 252 -8.81 5.26 -4.91
C VAL A 252 -9.00 5.39 -6.42
N TYR A 253 -7.96 5.84 -7.15
CA TYR A 253 -8.03 5.85 -8.62
C TYR A 253 -8.14 4.43 -9.20
N LEU A 254 -7.33 3.47 -8.73
CA LEU A 254 -7.40 2.08 -9.18
C LEU A 254 -8.81 1.51 -9.00
N GLY A 255 -9.37 1.66 -7.80
CA GLY A 255 -10.71 1.18 -7.49
C GLY A 255 -11.81 1.87 -8.28
N MET A 256 -11.78 3.21 -8.39
CA MET A 256 -12.79 3.97 -9.12
C MET A 256 -12.74 3.70 -10.62
N ASN A 257 -11.54 3.55 -11.21
CA ASN A 257 -11.39 3.19 -12.62
C ASN A 257 -11.89 1.75 -12.89
N ALA A 258 -11.54 0.81 -12.02
CA ALA A 258 -12.07 -0.55 -12.05
C ALA A 258 -13.61 -0.55 -11.94
N GLY A 259 -14.14 0.21 -10.99
CA GLY A 259 -15.59 0.37 -10.81
C GLY A 259 -16.30 0.91 -12.04
N GLY A 260 -15.72 1.91 -12.73
CA GLY A 260 -16.26 2.45 -13.98
C GLY A 260 -16.29 1.41 -15.11
N LEU A 261 -15.30 0.49 -15.13
CA LEU A 261 -15.23 -0.59 -16.11
C LEU A 261 -16.13 -1.79 -15.76
N LEU A 262 -16.31 -2.08 -14.48
CA LEU A 262 -17.16 -3.18 -14.01
C LEU A 262 -18.65 -2.80 -13.95
N PHE A 263 -18.95 -1.55 -13.63
CA PHE A 263 -20.29 -1.04 -13.33
C PHE A 263 -20.59 0.24 -14.11
N PRO A 264 -20.66 0.18 -15.45
CA PRO A 264 -20.86 1.37 -16.30
C PRO A 264 -22.21 2.06 -16.11
N ASP A 265 -23.15 1.43 -15.42
CA ASP A 265 -24.44 2.00 -15.03
C ASP A 265 -24.31 3.05 -13.92
N ASN A 266 -23.17 3.10 -13.18
CA ASN A 266 -22.86 4.18 -12.23
C ASN A 266 -21.73 5.07 -12.77
N PRO A 267 -22.05 6.22 -13.44
CA PRO A 267 -21.05 7.08 -14.03
C PRO A 267 -20.15 7.81 -13.02
N ASN A 268 -20.51 7.83 -11.73
CA ASN A 268 -19.76 8.53 -10.69
C ASN A 268 -18.37 7.93 -10.48
N TYR A 269 -18.21 6.60 -10.64
CA TYR A 269 -16.91 5.94 -10.50
C TYR A 269 -15.96 6.42 -11.61
N ALA A 270 -16.38 6.35 -12.87
CA ALA A 270 -15.57 6.83 -13.98
C ALA A 270 -15.27 8.33 -13.91
N ALA A 271 -16.23 9.14 -13.44
CA ALA A 271 -16.03 10.57 -13.22
C ALA A 271 -14.97 10.84 -12.15
N LYS A 272 -15.02 10.11 -11.02
CA LYS A 272 -14.03 10.22 -9.95
C LYS A 272 -12.64 9.76 -10.42
N ALA A 273 -12.55 8.64 -11.13
CA ALA A 273 -11.29 8.17 -11.71
C ALA A 273 -10.69 9.23 -12.66
N SER A 274 -11.51 9.81 -13.53
CA SER A 274 -11.07 10.88 -14.45
C SER A 274 -10.57 12.12 -13.70
N PHE A 275 -11.25 12.51 -12.63
CA PHE A 275 -10.81 13.61 -11.77
C PHE A 275 -9.43 13.32 -11.16
N LEU A 276 -9.25 12.15 -10.53
CA LEU A 276 -7.99 11.78 -9.88
C LEU A 276 -6.84 11.70 -10.90
N LYS A 277 -7.07 11.03 -12.04
CA LYS A 277 -6.08 10.91 -13.12
C LYS A 277 -5.60 12.27 -13.63
N SER A 278 -6.50 13.23 -13.75
CA SER A 278 -6.19 14.55 -14.30
C SER A 278 -5.50 15.47 -13.28
N ASN A 279 -5.75 15.27 -12.00
CA ASN A 279 -5.35 16.24 -10.97
C ASN A 279 -4.24 15.74 -10.05
N VAL A 280 -4.23 14.47 -9.66
CA VAL A 280 -3.24 13.95 -8.68
C VAL A 280 -1.81 14.18 -9.15
N PRO A 281 -1.42 13.84 -10.41
CA PRO A 281 -0.04 14.03 -10.84
C PRO A 281 0.48 15.46 -10.70
N SER A 282 -0.38 16.47 -10.85
CA SER A 282 0.03 17.87 -10.76
C SER A 282 -0.13 18.47 -9.37
N GLN A 283 -1.19 18.09 -8.64
CA GLN A 283 -1.56 18.72 -7.38
C GLN A 283 -0.78 18.18 -6.17
N PHE A 284 -0.23 16.98 -6.28
CA PHE A 284 0.61 16.36 -5.26
C PHE A 284 2.10 16.47 -5.59
N TYR A 285 2.46 16.97 -6.77
CA TYR A 285 3.85 17.10 -7.20
C TYR A 285 4.47 18.42 -6.75
N MET A 286 5.58 18.35 -6.07
CA MET A 286 6.37 19.49 -5.62
C MET A 286 7.48 19.76 -6.64
N ALA A 287 7.27 20.74 -7.51
CA ALA A 287 8.20 21.06 -8.61
C ALA A 287 9.60 21.49 -8.12
N ASN A 288 9.70 22.16 -6.97
CA ASN A 288 10.95 22.55 -6.34
C ASN A 288 11.74 21.36 -5.79
N ALA A 289 11.05 20.31 -5.32
CA ALA A 289 11.65 19.08 -4.81
C ALA A 289 11.76 17.98 -5.88
N GLN A 290 11.14 18.16 -7.03
CA GLN A 290 11.05 17.19 -8.14
C GLN A 290 10.51 15.81 -7.73
N ARG A 291 9.58 15.80 -6.78
CA ARG A 291 8.96 14.59 -6.24
C ARG A 291 7.52 14.84 -5.82
N TYR A 292 6.76 13.77 -5.62
CA TYR A 292 5.46 13.86 -4.99
C TYR A 292 5.59 14.21 -3.49
N SER A 293 4.61 14.91 -2.95
CA SER A 293 4.44 15.07 -1.52
C SER A 293 3.97 13.75 -0.89
N VAL A 294 4.16 13.60 0.40
CA VAL A 294 3.53 12.51 1.18
C VAL A 294 2.02 12.59 1.07
N GLY A 295 1.50 13.80 1.13
CA GLY A 295 0.07 14.07 1.05
C GLY A 295 -0.20 15.56 1.10
N ARG A 296 -1.48 15.89 1.39
CA ARG A 296 -1.95 17.27 1.54
C ARG A 296 -2.72 17.42 2.84
N ASP A 297 -2.48 18.50 3.52
CA ASP A 297 -3.30 18.98 4.62
C ASP A 297 -3.79 20.38 4.29
N THR A 298 -5.04 20.68 4.59
CA THR A 298 -5.65 21.99 4.31
C THR A 298 -5.49 22.51 2.87
N GLY A 299 -5.29 21.57 1.90
CA GLY A 299 -5.22 21.87 0.48
C GLY A 299 -3.84 22.19 -0.09
N ALA A 300 -2.79 22.20 0.72
CA ALA A 300 -1.41 22.38 0.27
C ALA A 300 -0.60 21.09 0.38
N PRO A 301 0.31 20.78 -0.58
CA PRO A 301 1.26 19.68 -0.43
C PRO A 301 2.12 19.87 0.81
N LEU A 302 2.32 18.79 1.57
CA LEU A 302 3.25 18.78 2.69
C LEU A 302 4.66 18.45 2.18
N ASP A 303 5.59 19.36 2.41
CA ASP A 303 7.02 19.15 2.20
C ASP A 303 7.66 18.69 3.51
N SER A 304 7.24 17.52 3.96
CA SER A 304 7.80 16.88 5.14
C SER A 304 8.46 15.56 4.74
N GLU A 305 9.56 15.25 5.38
CA GLU A 305 10.25 13.98 5.24
C GLU A 305 9.73 13.06 6.34
N LEU A 306 8.86 12.12 5.96
CA LEU A 306 8.23 11.16 6.85
C LEU A 306 8.71 9.72 6.57
N GLY A 307 10.03 9.54 6.48
CA GLY A 307 10.59 8.21 6.26
C GLY A 307 10.12 7.56 4.96
N ILE A 308 9.65 6.31 5.05
CA ILE A 308 9.19 5.53 3.90
C ILE A 308 8.00 6.17 3.19
N ASP A 309 7.14 6.90 3.90
CA ASP A 309 5.98 7.58 3.33
C ASP A 309 6.37 8.65 2.29
N THR A 310 7.58 9.21 2.41
CA THR A 310 8.14 10.11 1.40
C THR A 310 8.49 9.38 0.11
N ILE A 311 8.95 8.14 0.19
CA ILE A 311 9.47 7.39 -0.96
C ILE A 311 8.35 6.63 -1.68
N PHE A 312 7.39 6.08 -0.96
CA PHE A 312 6.36 5.20 -1.52
C PHE A 312 5.61 5.84 -2.71
N PRO A 313 5.07 7.07 -2.63
CA PRO A 313 4.36 7.67 -3.77
C PRO A 313 5.25 7.92 -4.99
N GLN A 314 6.60 7.97 -4.83
CA GLN A 314 7.50 8.31 -5.93
C GLN A 314 7.56 7.24 -7.03
N GLY A 315 7.38 5.96 -6.70
CA GLY A 315 7.34 4.88 -7.67
C GLY A 315 5.93 4.34 -7.86
N TYR A 316 5.10 4.40 -6.83
CA TYR A 316 3.73 3.90 -6.85
C TYR A 316 2.82 4.73 -7.79
N LEU A 317 2.77 6.06 -7.63
CA LEU A 317 1.95 6.90 -8.51
C LEU A 317 2.37 6.84 -9.99
N PRO A 318 3.67 6.79 -10.37
CA PRO A 318 4.10 6.46 -11.72
C PRO A 318 3.54 5.14 -12.26
N TRP A 319 3.50 4.09 -11.45
CA TRP A 319 2.91 2.82 -11.85
C TRP A 319 1.39 2.94 -12.06
N VAL A 320 0.70 3.65 -11.16
CA VAL A 320 -0.76 3.83 -11.18
C VAL A 320 -1.22 4.73 -12.33
N PHE A 321 -0.63 5.91 -12.48
CA PHE A 321 -1.07 6.93 -13.44
C PHE A 321 -0.38 6.86 -14.81
N GLY A 322 0.67 6.03 -14.94
CA GLY A 322 1.43 5.87 -16.17
C GLY A 322 2.36 7.04 -16.47
N ALA A 323 2.83 7.08 -17.72
CA ALA A 323 3.85 8.04 -18.16
C ALA A 323 3.33 9.48 -18.21
N ASN A 324 3.98 10.38 -17.47
CA ASN A 324 3.79 11.82 -17.50
C ASN A 324 5.04 12.52 -16.94
N SER A 325 5.14 13.86 -17.09
CA SER A 325 6.33 14.61 -16.70
C SER A 325 6.61 14.58 -15.20
N GLN A 326 5.59 14.58 -14.36
CA GLN A 326 5.70 14.52 -12.90
C GLN A 326 6.20 13.13 -12.46
N SER A 327 5.62 12.09 -13.03
CA SER A 327 6.04 10.70 -12.79
C SER A 327 7.51 10.48 -13.23
N MET A 328 7.93 11.02 -14.38
CA MET A 328 9.34 10.95 -14.79
C MET A 328 10.26 11.68 -13.81
N GLY A 329 9.87 12.88 -13.35
CA GLY A 329 10.64 13.65 -12.37
C GLY A 329 10.77 12.88 -11.04
N SER A 330 9.70 12.28 -10.58
CA SER A 330 9.65 11.49 -9.36
C SER A 330 10.56 10.24 -9.43
N ILE A 331 10.51 9.48 -10.52
CA ILE A 331 11.41 8.35 -10.73
C ILE A 331 12.86 8.80 -10.82
N GLN A 332 13.14 9.92 -11.52
CA GLN A 332 14.49 10.46 -11.58
C GLN A 332 15.00 10.88 -10.20
N TRP A 333 14.12 11.45 -9.36
CA TRP A 333 14.45 11.77 -7.97
C TRP A 333 14.85 10.51 -7.20
N MET A 334 14.07 9.41 -7.28
CA MET A 334 14.43 8.14 -6.65
C MET A 334 15.76 7.58 -7.13
N ILE A 335 16.02 7.63 -8.44
CA ILE A 335 17.31 7.21 -9.02
C ILE A 335 18.47 8.03 -8.43
N ASN A 336 18.28 9.34 -8.25
CA ASN A 336 19.28 10.23 -7.67
C ASN A 336 19.50 9.98 -6.15
N GLN A 337 18.51 9.41 -5.44
CA GLN A 337 18.63 9.01 -4.02
C GLN A 337 19.28 7.63 -3.88
N THR A 338 19.41 6.86 -4.96
CA THR A 338 20.01 5.52 -4.89
C THR A 338 21.51 5.63 -4.60
N ALA A 339 21.93 5.04 -3.49
CA ALA A 339 23.33 4.98 -3.09
C ALA A 339 24.16 4.03 -3.99
N ALA A 340 25.48 4.07 -3.86
CA ALA A 340 26.38 3.25 -4.68
C ALA A 340 26.18 1.74 -4.46
N ASP A 341 25.75 1.32 -3.26
CA ASP A 341 25.41 -0.06 -2.94
C ASP A 341 24.02 -0.49 -3.49
N GLY A 342 23.25 0.44 -4.01
CA GLY A 342 21.90 0.21 -4.55
C GLY A 342 20.77 0.51 -3.57
N SER A 343 21.06 0.84 -2.31
CA SER A 343 20.04 1.21 -1.33
C SER A 343 19.42 2.56 -1.63
N ILE A 344 18.14 2.69 -1.33
CA ILE A 344 17.44 3.98 -1.30
C ILE A 344 17.08 4.25 0.16
N ARG A 345 17.54 5.40 0.66
CA ARG A 345 17.22 5.84 2.01
C ARG A 345 16.30 7.06 1.94
N SER A 346 15.36 7.13 2.86
CA SER A 346 14.76 8.41 3.18
C SER A 346 15.88 9.38 3.57
N PRO A 347 15.77 10.70 3.30
CA PRO A 347 16.74 11.67 3.77
C PRO A 347 16.94 11.66 5.29
N SER A 348 16.05 11.01 6.05
CA SER A 348 16.19 10.77 7.48
C SER A 348 17.26 9.71 7.79
N THR A 349 17.59 9.54 9.06
CA THR A 349 18.52 8.52 9.57
C THR A 349 17.95 7.11 9.55
N ASP A 350 16.78 6.92 8.95
CA ASP A 350 16.08 5.64 8.91
C ASP A 350 16.84 4.57 8.11
N PRO A 351 16.59 3.30 8.38
CA PRO A 351 17.14 2.21 7.59
C PRO A 351 16.70 2.31 6.12
N ALA A 352 17.44 1.64 5.24
CA ALA A 352 17.03 1.48 3.85
C ALA A 352 15.92 0.43 3.79
N TYR A 353 14.68 0.85 3.62
CA TYR A 353 13.53 -0.04 3.52
C TYR A 353 13.49 -0.77 2.16
N ALA A 354 13.12 -2.04 2.19
CA ALA A 354 12.96 -2.86 0.99
C ALA A 354 11.94 -2.27 0.02
N LEU A 355 10.83 -1.77 0.55
CA LEU A 355 9.76 -1.15 -0.23
C LEU A 355 10.27 -0.02 -1.12
N SER A 356 11.24 0.79 -0.66
CA SER A 356 11.83 1.88 -1.45
C SER A 356 12.42 1.37 -2.77
N ASN A 357 13.19 0.30 -2.70
CA ASN A 357 13.82 -0.32 -3.86
C ASN A 357 12.81 -1.03 -4.77
N VAL A 358 11.85 -1.73 -4.16
CA VAL A 358 10.78 -2.44 -4.89
C VAL A 358 9.91 -1.48 -5.67
N ILE A 359 9.51 -0.36 -5.07
CA ILE A 359 8.68 0.66 -5.74
C ILE A 359 9.43 1.35 -6.89
N LEU A 360 10.75 1.54 -6.79
CA LEU A 360 11.52 2.03 -7.93
C LEU A 360 11.52 1.02 -9.09
N LEU A 361 11.68 -0.29 -8.80
CA LEU A 361 11.58 -1.33 -9.83
C LEU A 361 10.19 -1.40 -10.46
N LEU A 362 9.15 -1.10 -9.70
CA LEU A 362 7.76 -1.09 -10.17
C LEU A 362 7.47 0.13 -11.07
N GLY A 363 7.88 1.31 -10.64
CA GLY A 363 7.53 2.58 -11.29
C GLY A 363 8.39 2.94 -12.49
N ALA A 364 9.71 2.66 -12.46
CA ALA A 364 10.64 3.10 -13.50
C ALA A 364 10.30 2.58 -14.91
N PRO A 365 9.94 1.29 -15.12
CA PRO A 365 9.58 0.79 -16.44
C PRO A 365 8.37 1.49 -17.06
N THR A 366 7.42 1.94 -16.25
CA THR A 366 6.22 2.64 -16.74
C THR A 366 6.55 4.00 -17.37
N GLN A 367 7.70 4.56 -17.01
CA GLN A 367 8.24 5.81 -17.56
C GLN A 367 9.25 5.58 -18.69
N GLY A 368 9.47 4.34 -19.12
CA GLY A 368 10.55 3.98 -20.05
C GLY A 368 11.95 4.17 -19.46
N MET A 369 12.06 4.26 -18.14
CA MET A 369 13.30 4.42 -17.39
C MET A 369 13.75 3.07 -16.81
N GLN A 370 15.03 2.98 -16.48
CA GLN A 370 15.58 1.80 -15.80
C GLN A 370 16.06 2.20 -14.40
N ALA A 371 15.71 1.37 -13.42
CA ALA A 371 16.32 1.47 -12.10
C ALA A 371 17.85 1.22 -12.21
N PRO A 372 18.67 1.80 -11.34
CA PRO A 372 20.10 1.50 -11.26
C PRO A 372 20.35 -0.02 -11.19
N SER A 373 21.37 -0.49 -11.88
CA SER A 373 21.67 -1.93 -11.95
C SER A 373 22.00 -2.57 -10.59
N THR A 374 22.26 -1.75 -9.57
CA THR A 374 22.53 -2.17 -8.20
C THR A 374 21.25 -2.35 -7.35
N THR A 375 20.08 -1.83 -7.79
CA THR A 375 18.83 -1.84 -7.03
C THR A 375 18.35 -3.27 -6.72
N LEU A 376 18.21 -4.13 -7.74
CA LEU A 376 17.78 -5.51 -7.52
C LEU A 376 18.83 -6.36 -6.77
N PRO A 377 20.13 -6.29 -7.10
CA PRO A 377 21.17 -6.93 -6.28
C PRO A 377 21.14 -6.52 -4.81
N TRP A 378 20.82 -5.26 -4.50
CA TRP A 378 20.67 -4.83 -3.11
C TRP A 378 19.53 -5.58 -2.39
N ILE A 379 18.36 -5.69 -3.01
CA ILE A 379 17.23 -6.46 -2.46
C ILE A 379 17.66 -7.90 -2.20
N VAL A 380 18.25 -8.55 -3.20
CA VAL A 380 18.64 -9.98 -3.11
C VAL A 380 19.66 -10.22 -2.02
N ASN A 381 20.61 -9.30 -1.83
CA ASN A 381 21.74 -9.53 -0.91
C ASN A 381 21.47 -9.06 0.53
N ASN A 382 20.47 -8.20 0.76
CA ASN A 382 20.32 -7.54 2.05
C ASN A 382 18.96 -7.80 2.73
N VAL A 383 17.88 -8.02 1.94
CA VAL A 383 16.54 -8.12 2.50
C VAL A 383 15.73 -9.33 2.01
N LEU A 384 16.16 -10.02 0.95
CA LEU A 384 15.51 -11.25 0.52
C LEU A 384 15.99 -12.43 1.38
N ASP A 385 15.07 -13.14 2.00
CA ASP A 385 15.38 -14.40 2.67
C ASP A 385 15.62 -15.50 1.62
N PRO A 386 16.79 -16.14 1.59
CA PRO A 386 17.13 -17.15 0.58
C PRO A 386 16.37 -18.48 0.76
N GLN A 387 15.70 -18.71 1.89
CA GLN A 387 14.96 -19.95 2.18
C GLN A 387 13.48 -19.81 1.90
N THR A 388 12.87 -18.71 2.36
CA THR A 388 11.44 -18.45 2.22
C THR A 388 11.09 -17.65 0.97
N TYR A 389 12.04 -16.82 0.48
CA TYR A 389 11.82 -15.79 -0.53
C TYR A 389 10.89 -14.67 -0.07
N GLY A 390 10.64 -14.55 1.23
CA GLY A 390 10.02 -13.36 1.83
C GLY A 390 10.99 -12.19 1.82
N ILE A 391 10.47 -10.99 1.80
CA ILE A 391 11.27 -9.76 1.81
C ILE A 391 11.18 -9.15 3.20
N HIS A 392 12.33 -9.01 3.87
CA HIS A 392 12.43 -8.30 5.14
C HIS A 392 12.23 -6.80 4.93
N ASP A 393 11.59 -6.12 5.89
CA ASP A 393 11.30 -4.69 5.84
C ASP A 393 12.59 -3.87 5.59
N TYR A 394 13.67 -4.19 6.32
CA TYR A 394 15.00 -3.59 6.14
C TYR A 394 16.10 -4.62 6.53
N PRO A 395 17.38 -4.36 6.20
CA PRO A 395 18.47 -5.26 6.55
C PRO A 395 18.54 -5.56 8.05
N GLY A 396 18.33 -6.82 8.41
CA GLY A 396 18.34 -7.29 9.80
C GLY A 396 16.98 -7.18 10.53
N SER A 397 15.93 -6.72 9.85
CA SER A 397 14.56 -6.86 10.36
C SER A 397 14.20 -8.35 10.49
N PRO A 398 13.51 -8.79 11.55
CA PRO A 398 12.93 -10.13 11.59
C PRO A 398 11.69 -10.25 10.69
N ASP A 399 11.01 -9.15 10.42
CA ASP A 399 9.69 -9.11 9.79
C ASP A 399 9.80 -9.26 8.28
N GLN A 400 9.02 -10.15 7.68
CA GLN A 400 8.92 -10.38 6.25
C GLN A 400 7.56 -9.88 5.77
N GLU A 401 7.59 -8.84 4.93
CA GLU A 401 6.42 -8.07 4.52
C GLU A 401 5.71 -8.72 3.31
N LEU A 402 4.40 -8.96 3.44
CA LEU A 402 3.61 -9.59 2.36
C LEU A 402 3.23 -8.58 1.28
N ASN A 403 2.93 -7.34 1.65
CA ASN A 403 2.65 -6.24 0.73
C ASN A 403 3.87 -5.91 -0.15
N VAL A 404 5.08 -5.81 0.45
CA VAL A 404 6.34 -5.58 -0.25
C VAL A 404 6.64 -6.73 -1.21
N SER A 405 6.41 -7.97 -0.76
CA SER A 405 6.54 -9.17 -1.61
C SER A 405 5.57 -9.12 -2.79
N GLY A 406 4.32 -8.66 -2.59
CA GLY A 406 3.33 -8.47 -3.64
C GLY A 406 3.78 -7.47 -4.71
N PHE A 407 4.26 -6.30 -4.30
CA PHE A 407 4.83 -5.31 -5.23
C PHE A 407 6.08 -5.83 -5.95
N ALA A 408 6.94 -6.59 -5.27
CA ALA A 408 8.13 -7.16 -5.89
C ALA A 408 7.76 -8.16 -7.00
N VAL A 409 6.75 -9.01 -6.78
CA VAL A 409 6.22 -9.90 -7.80
C VAL A 409 5.72 -9.10 -9.00
N ALA A 410 4.90 -8.08 -8.77
CA ALA A 410 4.37 -7.23 -9.84
C ALA A 410 5.48 -6.52 -10.62
N ALA A 411 6.49 -5.98 -9.93
CA ALA A 411 7.63 -5.28 -10.52
C ALA A 411 8.47 -6.21 -11.40
N LEU A 412 8.87 -7.37 -10.86
CA LEU A 412 9.75 -8.31 -11.56
C LEU A 412 9.10 -9.03 -12.74
N LEU A 413 7.76 -9.13 -12.74
CA LEU A 413 6.98 -9.65 -13.86
C LEU A 413 6.52 -8.55 -14.84
N GLY A 414 6.85 -7.29 -14.58
CA GLY A 414 6.54 -6.16 -15.46
C GLY A 414 5.04 -5.87 -15.57
N THR A 415 4.29 -6.09 -14.47
CA THR A 415 2.85 -5.92 -14.44
C THR A 415 2.46 -4.44 -14.51
N LYS A 416 1.50 -4.12 -15.36
CA LYS A 416 0.90 -2.78 -15.43
C LYS A 416 -0.33 -2.72 -14.54
N ALA A 417 -0.61 -1.53 -13.97
CA ALA A 417 -1.83 -1.30 -13.18
C ALA A 417 -3.10 -1.51 -14.04
N PHE A 418 -3.07 -1.01 -15.28
CA PHE A 418 -4.06 -1.32 -16.30
C PHE A 418 -3.37 -1.70 -17.59
N PRO A 419 -3.91 -2.66 -18.38
CA PRO A 419 -3.33 -3.10 -19.63
C PRO A 419 -3.33 -2.02 -20.72
#